data_c816ecbd2eecbd86f030afebab0bf4ab
#
_entry.id   c816ecbd2eecbd86f030afebab0bf4ab
#
_cell.length_a   1.000
_cell.length_b   1.000
_cell.length_c   1.000
_cell.angle_alpha   90.00
_cell.angle_beta   90.00
_cell.angle_gamma   90.00
#
_symmetry.space_group_name_H-M   'P 1'
#
loop_
_entity.id
_entity.type
_entity.pdbx_description
1 polymer ?
#
loop_
_entity_poly.entity_id
_entity_poly.type
_entity_poly.pdbx_seq_one_letter_code
_entity_poly.pdbx_strand_id
1 'polypeptide(L)'
;MPLLVRPAAENVVCSDWLAFVRTLEPGSVDLLYADPPFNTGKTQLGRRRSDPANPDSAGDSAPSYGDTFENTEAWVSWLRDRLAATLPAMKPSGSILLHVDWRTSHHARLLLDELLGPDRFVNHLVWAYGLGGSSPRRFARKHDDILFYALDPDRYFFDPPMVPATSNRMKGELKKATDVLSVASINNMASERTGYPTQKPIALLDMLVRACCCEGGLVIDPCCGSGTTLVAAESAGRRGRGCDQNPDAVEIASCRLAAVRGEGAGE
;
A
#
# COMPACT_ATOMS: atom_id res chain seq x y z
N MET A 1 -23.65 26.06 22.43
CA MET A 1 -23.64 24.62 22.23
C MET A 1 -22.20 24.16 22.17
N PRO A 2 -21.71 23.25 22.99
CA PRO A 2 -20.37 22.76 22.91
C PRO A 2 -20.27 21.91 21.64
N LEU A 3 -19.27 22.20 20.80
CA LEU A 3 -18.86 21.37 19.69
C LEU A 3 -18.51 19.98 20.24
N LEU A 4 -19.33 18.98 19.93
CA LEU A 4 -19.00 17.59 20.16
C LEU A 4 -17.73 17.31 19.36
N VAL A 5 -16.57 17.33 20.00
CA VAL A 5 -15.34 16.79 19.49
C VAL A 5 -15.62 15.29 19.32
N ARG A 6 -15.92 14.85 18.08
CA ARG A 6 -15.93 13.43 17.77
C ARG A 6 -14.53 12.90 18.14
N PRO A 7 -14.42 11.78 18.88
CA PRO A 7 -13.13 11.18 19.11
C PRO A 7 -12.48 10.98 17.74
N ALA A 8 -11.19 11.32 17.62
CA ALA A 8 -10.43 11.10 16.40
C ALA A 8 -10.62 9.62 16.03
N ALA A 9 -11.32 9.35 14.93
CA ALA A 9 -11.52 7.98 14.47
C ALA A 9 -10.13 7.37 14.33
N GLU A 10 -9.92 6.23 14.98
CA GLU A 10 -8.63 5.54 14.91
C GLU A 10 -8.27 5.38 13.43
N ASN A 11 -7.10 5.86 13.04
CA ASN A 11 -6.68 5.87 11.64
C ASN A 11 -6.32 4.47 11.16
N VAL A 12 -5.99 3.57 12.10
CA VAL A 12 -5.73 2.16 11.84
C VAL A 12 -6.62 1.34 12.75
N VAL A 13 -7.34 0.39 12.19
CA VAL A 13 -8.24 -0.49 12.95
C VAL A 13 -7.94 -1.95 12.68
N CYS A 14 -8.03 -2.79 13.72
CA CYS A 14 -7.96 -4.23 13.56
C CYS A 14 -9.30 -4.73 13.01
N SER A 15 -9.35 -4.98 11.71
CA SER A 15 -10.61 -5.29 11.01
C SER A 15 -10.36 -6.02 9.69
N ASP A 16 -11.38 -6.73 9.21
CA ASP A 16 -11.46 -7.19 7.82
C ASP A 16 -11.74 -6.01 6.88
N TRP A 17 -11.25 -6.09 5.65
CA TRP A 17 -11.46 -5.07 4.62
C TRP A 17 -12.95 -4.72 4.41
N LEU A 18 -13.84 -5.73 4.31
CA LEU A 18 -15.27 -5.49 4.09
C LEU A 18 -15.93 -4.74 5.26
N ALA A 19 -15.54 -5.06 6.49
CA ALA A 19 -16.04 -4.36 7.67
C ALA A 19 -15.50 -2.93 7.73
N PHE A 20 -14.21 -2.73 7.43
CA PHE A 20 -13.57 -1.42 7.42
C PHE A 20 -14.22 -0.46 6.42
N VAL A 21 -14.41 -0.87 5.15
CA VAL A 21 -14.93 0.05 4.13
C VAL A 21 -16.37 0.49 4.42
N ARG A 22 -17.15 -0.31 5.14
CA ARG A 22 -18.51 0.06 5.60
C ARG A 22 -18.52 1.19 6.63
N THR A 23 -17.39 1.49 7.25
CA THR A 23 -17.24 2.63 8.18
C THR A 23 -16.88 3.94 7.50
N LEU A 24 -16.61 3.90 6.20
CA LEU A 24 -16.23 5.08 5.42
C LEU A 24 -17.47 5.82 4.92
N GLU A 25 -17.40 7.14 4.90
CA GLU A 25 -18.46 7.97 4.31
C GLU A 25 -18.47 7.78 2.78
N PRO A 26 -19.63 7.63 2.14
CA PRO A 26 -19.73 7.53 0.70
C PRO A 26 -19.08 8.72 -0.01
N GLY A 27 -18.34 8.46 -1.09
CA GLY A 27 -17.70 9.49 -1.89
C GLY A 27 -16.63 10.32 -1.15
N SER A 28 -15.99 9.75 -0.12
CA SER A 28 -15.00 10.47 0.69
C SER A 28 -13.55 10.17 0.32
N VAL A 29 -13.29 9.05 -0.36
CA VAL A 29 -11.94 8.52 -0.61
C VAL A 29 -11.38 9.03 -1.94
N ASP A 30 -10.20 9.63 -1.89
CA ASP A 30 -9.47 10.11 -3.07
C ASP A 30 -8.60 9.02 -3.69
N LEU A 31 -7.94 8.19 -2.84
CA LEU A 31 -7.04 7.14 -3.29
C LEU A 31 -7.26 5.85 -2.49
N LEU A 32 -7.54 4.76 -3.18
CA LEU A 32 -7.36 3.41 -2.67
C LEU A 32 -5.97 2.93 -3.11
N TYR A 33 -5.10 2.64 -2.15
CA TYR A 33 -3.97 1.76 -2.35
C TYR A 33 -4.27 0.44 -1.65
N ALA A 34 -4.05 -0.68 -2.31
CA ALA A 34 -4.24 -1.99 -1.71
C ALA A 34 -3.12 -2.95 -2.14
N ASP A 35 -2.51 -3.60 -1.16
CA ASP A 35 -1.48 -4.63 -1.29
C ASP A 35 -2.02 -5.95 -0.68
N PRO A 36 -2.99 -6.60 -1.36
CA PRO A 36 -3.64 -7.80 -0.83
C PRO A 36 -2.69 -9.00 -0.82
N PRO A 37 -3.01 -10.08 -0.11
CA PRO A 37 -2.28 -11.35 -0.24
C PRO A 37 -2.16 -11.78 -1.71
N PHE A 38 -0.95 -12.21 -2.14
CA PHE A 38 -0.67 -12.52 -3.56
C PHE A 38 -0.94 -13.97 -3.95
N ASN A 39 -1.54 -14.76 -3.05
CA ASN A 39 -1.74 -16.19 -3.24
C ASN A 39 -0.43 -16.95 -3.48
N THR A 40 0.57 -16.68 -2.63
CA THR A 40 1.89 -17.32 -2.75
C THR A 40 1.91 -18.78 -2.28
N GLY A 41 0.83 -19.25 -1.64
CA GLY A 41 0.72 -20.56 -1.03
C GLY A 41 1.57 -20.73 0.23
N LYS A 42 1.94 -19.64 0.90
CA LYS A 42 2.82 -19.65 2.08
C LYS A 42 2.30 -18.73 3.17
N THR A 43 2.58 -19.07 4.42
CA THR A 43 2.48 -18.10 5.51
C THR A 43 3.69 -17.16 5.44
N GLN A 44 3.48 -15.87 5.41
CA GLN A 44 4.51 -14.85 5.44
C GLN A 44 4.91 -14.61 6.89
N LEU A 45 6.19 -14.82 7.20
CA LEU A 45 6.74 -14.67 8.54
C LEU A 45 7.60 -13.42 8.63
N GLY A 46 7.30 -12.55 9.59
CA GLY A 46 8.15 -11.42 9.96
C GLY A 46 9.38 -11.83 10.74
N ARG A 47 10.21 -10.85 11.04
CA ARG A 47 11.35 -11.02 11.98
C ARG A 47 11.21 -9.97 13.07
N ARG A 48 11.08 -10.39 14.32
CA ARG A 48 11.18 -9.47 15.44
C ARG A 48 12.59 -8.88 15.49
N ARG A 49 12.71 -7.58 15.68
CA ARG A 49 13.98 -6.97 16.07
C ARG A 49 14.27 -7.46 17.49
N SER A 50 15.38 -8.18 17.69
CA SER A 50 15.87 -8.45 19.03
C SER A 50 16.15 -7.10 19.70
N ASP A 51 15.58 -6.87 20.87
CA ASP A 51 15.96 -5.75 21.71
C ASP A 51 17.38 -6.02 22.22
N PRO A 52 18.37 -5.18 21.87
CA PRO A 52 19.74 -5.37 22.35
C PRO A 52 19.84 -5.33 23.89
N ALA A 53 18.87 -4.71 24.57
CA ALA A 53 18.83 -4.62 26.03
C ALA A 53 18.15 -5.82 26.69
N ASN A 54 17.42 -6.66 25.93
CA ASN A 54 16.77 -7.87 26.44
C ASN A 54 16.77 -8.99 25.40
N PRO A 55 17.88 -9.74 25.26
CA PRO A 55 18.01 -10.84 24.29
C PRO A 55 17.00 -11.98 24.50
N ASP A 56 16.49 -12.16 25.71
CA ASP A 56 15.53 -13.20 26.08
C ASP A 56 14.06 -12.78 25.85
N SER A 57 13.79 -11.54 25.39
CA SER A 57 12.47 -11.11 24.97
C SER A 57 12.02 -11.70 23.62
N ALA A 58 12.70 -12.71 23.13
CA ALA A 58 12.30 -13.57 22.01
C ALA A 58 11.08 -14.46 22.37
N GLY A 59 10.12 -13.88 23.08
CA GLY A 59 8.83 -14.48 23.36
C GLY A 59 7.89 -14.32 22.15
N ASP A 60 7.31 -15.45 21.80
CA ASP A 60 6.14 -15.68 20.98
C ASP A 60 5.96 -14.91 19.65
N SER A 61 5.97 -15.71 18.57
CA SER A 61 5.57 -15.47 17.19
C SER A 61 5.87 -14.08 16.58
N ALA A 62 6.81 -14.08 15.63
CA ALA A 62 6.96 -12.95 14.71
C ALA A 62 5.62 -12.65 13.99
N PRO A 63 5.30 -11.36 13.70
CA PRO A 63 4.08 -11.00 13.00
C PRO A 63 3.98 -11.79 11.69
N SER A 64 2.84 -12.43 11.45
CA SER A 64 2.66 -13.31 10.29
C SER A 64 1.26 -13.19 9.73
N TYR A 65 1.11 -13.43 8.43
CA TYR A 65 -0.21 -13.55 7.81
C TYR A 65 -0.25 -14.70 6.80
N GLY A 66 -1.44 -15.30 6.64
CA GLY A 66 -1.69 -16.34 5.65
C GLY A 66 -1.81 -15.74 4.25
N ASP A 67 -1.10 -16.31 3.29
CA ASP A 67 -1.13 -15.90 1.89
C ASP A 67 -1.43 -17.12 1.01
N THR A 68 -2.55 -17.79 1.34
CA THR A 68 -2.97 -19.03 0.70
C THR A 68 -4.47 -19.02 0.44
N PHE A 69 -4.84 -19.24 -0.79
CA PHE A 69 -6.21 -19.46 -1.24
C PHE A 69 -6.31 -20.88 -1.84
N GLU A 70 -7.49 -21.43 -1.87
CA GLU A 70 -7.74 -22.76 -2.42
C GLU A 70 -7.28 -22.86 -3.89
N ASN A 71 -7.60 -21.83 -4.67
CA ASN A 71 -7.21 -21.67 -6.08
C ASN A 71 -7.24 -20.19 -6.47
N THR A 72 -6.91 -19.91 -7.72
CA THR A 72 -6.89 -18.54 -8.26
C THR A 72 -8.29 -17.93 -8.32
N GLU A 73 -9.31 -18.72 -8.66
CA GLU A 73 -10.70 -18.28 -8.74
C GLU A 73 -11.22 -17.81 -7.37
N ALA A 74 -10.88 -18.54 -6.30
CA ALA A 74 -11.20 -18.14 -4.93
C ALA A 74 -10.54 -16.79 -4.57
N TRP A 75 -9.28 -16.59 -4.97
CA TRP A 75 -8.59 -15.31 -4.79
C TRP A 75 -9.28 -14.17 -5.57
N VAL A 76 -9.62 -14.40 -6.83
CA VAL A 76 -10.33 -13.41 -7.67
C VAL A 76 -11.68 -13.05 -7.07
N SER A 77 -12.46 -14.04 -6.62
CA SER A 77 -13.76 -13.81 -5.97
C SER A 77 -13.60 -13.00 -4.68
N TRP A 78 -12.61 -13.35 -3.84
CA TRP A 78 -12.29 -12.66 -2.61
C TRP A 78 -11.92 -11.19 -2.85
N LEU A 79 -11.11 -10.91 -3.87
CA LEU A 79 -10.71 -9.55 -4.24
C LEU A 79 -11.87 -8.76 -4.85
N ARG A 80 -12.70 -9.41 -5.69
CA ARG A 80 -13.91 -8.82 -6.29
C ARG A 80 -14.83 -8.23 -5.25
N ASP A 81 -15.19 -9.03 -4.24
CA ASP A 81 -16.12 -8.60 -3.20
C ASP A 81 -15.61 -7.36 -2.46
N ARG A 82 -14.31 -7.30 -2.21
CA ARG A 82 -13.66 -6.20 -1.49
C ARG A 82 -13.55 -4.93 -2.32
N LEU A 83 -13.15 -5.05 -3.57
CA LEU A 83 -13.12 -3.91 -4.50
C LEU A 83 -14.52 -3.36 -4.71
N ALA A 84 -15.49 -4.22 -5.02
CA ALA A 84 -16.89 -3.80 -5.22
C ALA A 84 -17.47 -3.10 -3.99
N ALA A 85 -17.18 -3.60 -2.78
CA ALA A 85 -17.62 -2.97 -1.54
C ALA A 85 -16.92 -1.62 -1.25
N THR A 86 -15.75 -1.38 -1.83
CA THR A 86 -15.00 -0.12 -1.65
C THR A 86 -15.50 0.99 -2.57
N LEU A 87 -16.01 0.67 -3.76
CA LEU A 87 -16.41 1.65 -4.78
C LEU A 87 -17.37 2.73 -4.26
N PRO A 88 -18.39 2.43 -3.43
CA PRO A 88 -19.29 3.47 -2.90
C PRO A 88 -18.59 4.52 -2.04
N ALA A 89 -17.47 4.18 -1.39
CA ALA A 89 -16.70 5.11 -0.58
C ALA A 89 -15.77 5.99 -1.43
N MET A 90 -15.45 5.58 -2.66
CA MET A 90 -14.57 6.33 -3.54
C MET A 90 -15.25 7.58 -4.09
N LYS A 91 -14.50 8.67 -4.20
CA LYS A 91 -14.94 9.86 -4.96
C LYS A 91 -15.06 9.53 -6.44
N PRO A 92 -15.95 10.19 -7.18
CA PRO A 92 -16.00 10.05 -8.65
C PRO A 92 -14.65 10.32 -9.32
N SER A 93 -13.86 11.25 -8.80
CA SER A 93 -12.48 11.57 -9.24
C SER A 93 -11.40 10.73 -8.56
N GLY A 94 -11.78 9.70 -7.82
CA GLY A 94 -10.85 8.86 -7.07
C GLY A 94 -10.05 7.93 -7.94
N SER A 95 -8.94 7.47 -7.39
CA SER A 95 -7.99 6.56 -8.05
C SER A 95 -7.79 5.27 -7.26
N ILE A 96 -7.48 4.20 -7.98
CA ILE A 96 -7.16 2.88 -7.41
C ILE A 96 -5.74 2.49 -7.84
N LEU A 97 -4.90 2.16 -6.89
CA LEU A 97 -3.60 1.54 -7.07
C LEU A 97 -3.64 0.14 -6.44
N LEU A 98 -3.76 -0.88 -7.26
CA LEU A 98 -3.77 -2.27 -6.80
C LEU A 98 -2.40 -2.90 -7.02
N HIS A 99 -1.70 -3.19 -5.92
CA HIS A 99 -0.38 -3.80 -5.92
C HIS A 99 -0.52 -5.32 -5.92
N VAL A 100 0.09 -5.97 -6.87
CA VAL A 100 0.04 -7.42 -7.07
C VAL A 100 1.38 -7.92 -7.59
N ASP A 101 1.60 -9.22 -7.62
CA ASP A 101 2.78 -9.80 -8.26
C ASP A 101 2.44 -10.51 -9.58
N TRP A 102 3.45 -11.02 -10.23
CA TRP A 102 3.37 -11.74 -11.51
C TRP A 102 2.36 -12.91 -11.52
N ARG A 103 1.98 -13.47 -10.35
CA ARG A 103 1.03 -14.59 -10.25
C ARG A 103 -0.38 -14.13 -10.53
N THR A 104 -0.73 -12.96 -10.05
CA THR A 104 -2.11 -12.48 -9.95
C THR A 104 -2.37 -11.22 -10.77
N SER A 105 -1.34 -10.54 -11.31
CA SER A 105 -1.49 -9.25 -12.00
C SER A 105 -2.46 -9.32 -13.20
N HIS A 106 -2.38 -10.36 -14.02
CA HIS A 106 -3.27 -10.53 -15.16
C HIS A 106 -4.73 -10.81 -14.76
N HIS A 107 -4.95 -11.57 -13.68
CA HIS A 107 -6.30 -11.80 -13.15
C HIS A 107 -6.87 -10.53 -12.53
N ALA A 108 -6.05 -9.78 -11.76
CA ALA A 108 -6.43 -8.51 -11.18
C ALA A 108 -6.79 -7.47 -12.25
N ARG A 109 -6.03 -7.43 -13.36
CA ARG A 109 -6.32 -6.56 -14.49
C ARG A 109 -7.68 -6.86 -15.11
N LEU A 110 -7.97 -8.11 -15.43
CA LEU A 110 -9.26 -8.52 -15.98
C LEU A 110 -10.42 -8.24 -15.02
N LEU A 111 -10.21 -8.46 -13.72
CA LEU A 111 -11.20 -8.14 -12.70
C LEU A 111 -11.50 -6.63 -12.63
N LEU A 112 -10.47 -5.78 -12.65
CA LEU A 112 -10.67 -4.32 -12.63
C LEU A 112 -11.32 -3.81 -13.91
N ASP A 113 -10.97 -4.37 -15.08
CA ASP A 113 -11.63 -4.06 -16.36
C ASP A 113 -13.12 -4.44 -16.34
N GLU A 114 -13.48 -5.56 -15.69
CA GLU A 114 -14.88 -5.98 -15.51
C GLU A 114 -15.64 -5.05 -14.55
N LEU A 115 -15.04 -4.70 -13.40
CA LEU A 115 -15.70 -3.90 -12.37
C LEU A 115 -15.83 -2.42 -12.75
N LEU A 116 -14.84 -1.88 -13.43
CA LEU A 116 -14.74 -0.43 -13.69
C LEU A 116 -14.94 -0.07 -15.16
N GLY A 117 -14.63 -0.96 -16.06
CA GLY A 117 -14.51 -0.72 -17.50
C GLY A 117 -13.05 -0.50 -17.91
N PRO A 118 -12.64 -1.03 -19.09
CA PRO A 118 -11.25 -0.96 -19.57
C PRO A 118 -10.79 0.47 -19.86
N ASP A 119 -11.70 1.39 -20.17
CA ASP A 119 -11.40 2.80 -20.45
C ASP A 119 -10.94 3.59 -19.21
N ARG A 120 -11.11 3.02 -18.01
CA ARG A 120 -10.64 3.59 -16.74
C ARG A 120 -9.23 3.17 -16.34
N PHE A 121 -8.62 2.31 -17.12
CA PHE A 121 -7.23 1.94 -16.94
C PHE A 121 -6.30 3.09 -17.34
N VAL A 122 -5.39 3.46 -16.42
CA VAL A 122 -4.42 4.55 -16.63
C VAL A 122 -3.05 4.00 -16.96
N ASN A 123 -2.46 3.20 -16.06
CA ASN A 123 -1.14 2.63 -16.23
C ASN A 123 -1.00 1.24 -15.60
N HIS A 124 -0.09 0.46 -16.16
CA HIS A 124 0.54 -0.69 -15.52
C HIS A 124 1.92 -0.25 -15.04
N LEU A 125 2.06 0.03 -13.74
CA LEU A 125 3.32 0.42 -13.15
C LEU A 125 4.10 -0.83 -12.75
N VAL A 126 5.39 -0.86 -13.08
CA VAL A 126 6.32 -1.93 -12.71
C VAL A 126 7.26 -1.41 -11.63
N TRP A 127 7.11 -1.88 -10.40
CA TRP A 127 8.06 -1.58 -9.34
C TRP A 127 9.25 -2.53 -9.40
N ALA A 128 10.37 -2.06 -9.96
CA ALA A 128 11.62 -2.81 -10.10
C ALA A 128 12.51 -2.58 -8.86
N TYR A 129 12.67 -3.60 -8.02
CA TYR A 129 13.37 -3.47 -6.73
C TYR A 129 14.76 -4.12 -6.68
N GLY A 130 15.23 -4.75 -7.76
CA GLY A 130 16.62 -5.24 -7.89
C GLY A 130 17.00 -6.45 -7.03
N LEU A 131 16.38 -6.68 -5.87
CA LEU A 131 16.59 -7.83 -5.01
C LEU A 131 15.79 -9.04 -5.47
N GLY A 132 16.21 -10.23 -5.07
CA GLY A 132 15.53 -11.48 -5.40
C GLY A 132 16.47 -12.57 -5.94
N GLY A 133 16.01 -13.83 -5.85
CA GLY A 133 16.78 -14.99 -6.25
C GLY A 133 17.06 -15.06 -7.75
N SER A 134 18.11 -15.75 -8.12
CA SER A 134 18.37 -16.18 -9.49
C SER A 134 17.84 -17.59 -9.74
N SER A 135 17.72 -17.96 -11.00
CA SER A 135 17.32 -19.30 -11.40
C SER A 135 18.08 -19.70 -12.67
N PRO A 136 18.54 -20.97 -12.78
CA PRO A 136 19.22 -21.43 -13.98
C PRO A 136 18.29 -21.65 -15.18
N ARG A 137 16.94 -21.65 -14.95
CA ARG A 137 15.95 -21.99 -15.98
C ARG A 137 14.98 -20.88 -16.34
N ARG A 138 15.12 -19.67 -15.75
CA ARG A 138 14.26 -18.52 -16.01
C ARG A 138 14.96 -17.23 -15.60
N PHE A 139 14.46 -16.11 -16.11
CA PHE A 139 14.87 -14.80 -15.63
C PHE A 139 14.51 -14.62 -14.14
N ALA A 140 15.37 -13.94 -13.39
CA ALA A 140 15.08 -13.59 -12.00
C ALA A 140 13.88 -12.62 -11.93
N ARG A 141 12.93 -12.92 -11.06
CA ARG A 141 11.76 -12.06 -10.82
C ARG A 141 12.17 -10.98 -9.86
N LYS A 142 12.14 -9.73 -10.30
CA LYS A 142 12.69 -8.58 -9.57
C LYS A 142 11.77 -7.37 -9.64
N HIS A 143 10.48 -7.61 -9.80
CA HIS A 143 9.45 -6.59 -9.82
C HIS A 143 8.14 -7.12 -9.27
N ASP A 144 7.33 -6.19 -8.81
CA ASP A 144 5.90 -6.33 -8.61
C ASP A 144 5.17 -5.37 -9.55
N ASP A 145 3.88 -5.59 -9.73
CA ASP A 145 2.99 -4.86 -10.61
C ASP A 145 2.04 -3.97 -9.79
N ILE A 146 1.80 -2.74 -10.24
CA ILE A 146 0.79 -1.86 -9.63
C ILE A 146 -0.16 -1.41 -10.75
N LEU A 147 -1.41 -1.83 -10.64
CA LEU A 147 -2.43 -1.48 -11.62
C LEU A 147 -3.09 -0.17 -11.21
N PHE A 148 -2.97 0.85 -12.06
CA PHE A 148 -3.53 2.17 -11.82
C PHE A 148 -4.81 2.35 -12.63
N TYR A 149 -5.92 2.60 -11.92
CA TYR A 149 -7.23 2.95 -12.48
C TYR A 149 -7.72 4.28 -11.92
N ALA A 150 -8.40 5.06 -12.76
CA ALA A 150 -9.11 6.26 -12.38
C ALA A 150 -10.63 6.02 -12.52
N LEU A 151 -11.45 6.42 -11.53
CA LEU A 151 -12.90 6.25 -11.61
C LEU A 151 -13.53 7.18 -12.66
N ASP A 152 -12.88 8.31 -12.92
CA ASP A 152 -13.23 9.23 -14.01
C ASP A 152 -11.94 9.62 -14.74
N PRO A 153 -11.70 9.13 -15.96
CA PRO A 153 -10.46 9.37 -16.72
C PRO A 153 -10.20 10.86 -17.02
N ASP A 154 -11.23 11.69 -17.00
CA ASP A 154 -11.11 13.11 -17.32
C ASP A 154 -10.89 14.00 -16.08
N ARG A 155 -11.12 13.47 -14.87
CA ARG A 155 -11.14 14.28 -13.64
C ARG A 155 -10.33 13.74 -12.48
N TYR A 156 -9.58 12.65 -12.66
CA TYR A 156 -8.72 12.15 -11.59
C TYR A 156 -7.53 13.09 -11.33
N PHE A 157 -7.05 13.09 -10.10
CA PHE A 157 -5.85 13.85 -9.73
C PHE A 157 -4.59 13.08 -10.15
N PHE A 158 -3.69 13.78 -10.85
CA PHE A 158 -2.36 13.25 -11.15
C PHE A 158 -1.31 14.35 -11.19
N ASP A 159 -0.33 14.27 -10.28
CA ASP A 159 0.85 15.12 -10.25
C ASP A 159 2.09 14.25 -10.60
N PRO A 160 2.66 14.41 -11.82
CA PRO A 160 3.71 13.51 -12.30
C PRO A 160 4.97 13.62 -11.43
N PRO A 161 5.42 12.48 -10.80
CA PRO A 161 6.64 12.50 -10.00
C PRO A 161 7.85 12.89 -10.82
N MET A 162 8.70 13.75 -10.24
CA MET A 162 9.96 14.17 -10.86
C MET A 162 11.12 13.36 -10.30
N VAL A 163 11.90 12.74 -11.18
CA VAL A 163 13.05 11.90 -10.84
C VAL A 163 14.31 12.38 -11.55
N PRO A 164 15.52 12.10 -11.01
CA PRO A 164 16.77 12.46 -11.70
C PRO A 164 16.84 11.85 -13.10
N ALA A 165 17.25 12.65 -14.07
CA ALA A 165 17.45 12.19 -15.44
C ALA A 165 18.64 11.21 -15.51
N THR A 166 18.46 10.12 -16.22
CA THR A 166 19.47 9.06 -16.35
C THR A 166 20.39 9.25 -17.58
N SER A 167 20.03 10.15 -18.49
CA SER A 167 20.85 10.43 -19.68
C SER A 167 22.00 11.39 -19.37
N ASN A 168 23.17 11.16 -19.96
CA ASN A 168 24.32 12.05 -19.80
C ASN A 168 24.03 13.49 -20.29
N ARG A 169 23.14 13.64 -21.29
CA ARG A 169 22.74 14.96 -21.83
C ARG A 169 21.97 15.81 -20.82
N MET A 170 21.22 15.16 -19.91
CA MET A 170 20.39 15.82 -18.90
C MET A 170 20.95 15.59 -17.49
N LYS A 171 22.24 15.38 -17.35
CA LYS A 171 22.87 15.12 -16.06
C LYS A 171 22.63 16.29 -15.09
N GLY A 172 22.02 15.99 -13.96
CA GLY A 172 21.65 16.99 -12.94
C GLY A 172 20.26 17.60 -13.10
N GLU A 173 19.54 17.27 -14.17
CA GLU A 173 18.15 17.71 -14.37
C GLU A 173 17.15 16.68 -13.83
N LEU A 174 15.91 17.12 -13.63
CA LEU A 174 14.79 16.25 -13.30
C LEU A 174 13.96 15.97 -14.56
N LYS A 175 13.42 14.77 -14.64
CA LYS A 175 12.44 14.36 -15.65
C LYS A 175 11.23 13.73 -15.00
N LYS A 176 10.09 13.67 -15.69
CA LYS A 176 8.93 12.91 -15.23
C LYS A 176 9.31 11.43 -15.07
N ALA A 177 8.85 10.82 -13.99
CA ALA A 177 8.98 9.38 -13.81
C ALA A 177 8.27 8.62 -14.94
N THR A 178 8.72 7.41 -15.20
CA THR A 178 8.08 6.48 -16.13
C THR A 178 7.24 5.46 -15.35
N ASP A 179 6.55 4.60 -16.05
CA ASP A 179 5.81 3.46 -15.49
C ASP A 179 6.71 2.36 -14.90
N VAL A 180 8.02 2.43 -15.12
CA VAL A 180 9.00 1.57 -14.45
C VAL A 180 9.63 2.34 -13.28
N LEU A 181 9.22 1.99 -12.07
CA LEU A 181 9.64 2.63 -10.83
C LEU A 181 10.87 1.92 -10.25
N SER A 182 12.04 2.53 -10.38
CA SER A 182 13.31 1.99 -9.86
C SER A 182 13.52 2.46 -8.41
N VAL A 183 12.76 1.89 -7.48
CA VAL A 183 12.88 2.14 -6.04
C VAL A 183 13.39 0.87 -5.37
N ALA A 184 14.50 0.98 -4.63
CA ALA A 184 15.08 -0.17 -3.94
C ALA A 184 14.09 -0.72 -2.88
N SER A 185 14.01 -2.05 -2.79
CA SER A 185 13.31 -2.67 -1.66
C SER A 185 14.08 -2.44 -0.35
N ILE A 186 13.38 -2.51 0.78
CA ILE A 186 13.97 -2.30 2.10
C ILE A 186 15.01 -3.38 2.37
N ASN A 187 16.26 -2.99 2.57
CA ASN A 187 17.31 -3.89 2.97
C ASN A 187 17.24 -4.18 4.49
N ASN A 188 17.98 -5.20 4.94
CA ASN A 188 17.95 -5.65 6.34
C ASN A 188 18.49 -4.60 7.34
N MET A 189 19.23 -3.59 6.87
CA MET A 189 19.87 -2.55 7.69
C MET A 189 19.13 -1.21 7.62
N ALA A 190 18.04 -1.11 6.83
CA ALA A 190 17.31 0.12 6.69
C ALA A 190 16.66 0.56 8.02
N SER A 191 16.79 1.83 8.38
CA SER A 191 16.22 2.40 9.61
C SER A 191 14.68 2.32 9.64
N GLU A 192 14.04 2.40 8.48
CA GLU A 192 12.56 2.30 8.35
C GLU A 192 12.02 0.89 8.55
N ARG A 193 12.89 -0.13 8.66
CA ARG A 193 12.47 -1.53 8.78
C ARG A 193 11.86 -1.81 10.15
N THR A 194 10.60 -2.25 10.19
CA THR A 194 9.87 -2.58 11.41
C THR A 194 9.98 -4.06 11.82
N GLY A 195 10.43 -4.92 10.91
CA GLY A 195 10.37 -6.38 11.09
C GLY A 195 9.08 -7.03 10.57
N TYR A 196 8.09 -6.23 10.19
CA TYR A 196 6.88 -6.76 9.53
C TYR A 196 7.24 -7.40 8.17
N PRO A 197 6.68 -8.58 7.84
CA PRO A 197 6.96 -9.21 6.55
C PRO A 197 6.41 -8.34 5.42
N THR A 198 7.07 -8.37 4.27
CA THR A 198 6.63 -7.70 3.04
C THR A 198 6.45 -6.17 3.14
N GLN A 199 7.00 -5.52 4.19
CA GLN A 199 6.95 -4.06 4.33
C GLN A 199 7.44 -3.38 3.04
N LYS A 200 6.63 -2.46 2.48
CA LYS A 200 6.99 -1.66 1.31
C LYS A 200 7.87 -0.45 1.71
N PRO A 201 8.80 -0.01 0.85
CA PRO A 201 9.62 1.17 1.14
C PRO A 201 8.77 2.44 1.12
N ILE A 202 9.05 3.34 2.08
CA ILE A 202 8.34 4.62 2.20
C ILE A 202 8.49 5.46 0.92
N ALA A 203 9.67 5.41 0.29
CA ALA A 203 9.92 6.17 -0.94
C ALA A 203 9.00 5.78 -2.11
N LEU A 204 8.59 4.50 -2.20
CA LEU A 204 7.63 4.06 -3.20
C LEU A 204 6.23 4.64 -2.91
N LEU A 205 5.78 4.50 -1.67
CA LEU A 205 4.43 4.94 -1.30
C LEU A 205 4.30 6.46 -1.27
N ASP A 206 5.33 7.20 -0.84
CA ASP A 206 5.36 8.67 -0.92
C ASP A 206 5.22 9.17 -2.36
N MET A 207 5.96 8.56 -3.30
CA MET A 207 5.86 8.86 -4.73
C MET A 207 4.44 8.61 -5.25
N LEU A 208 3.86 7.45 -4.97
CA LEU A 208 2.53 7.06 -5.46
C LEU A 208 1.41 7.91 -4.85
N VAL A 209 1.47 8.16 -3.54
CA VAL A 209 0.48 8.97 -2.82
C VAL A 209 0.50 10.41 -3.33
N ARG A 210 1.68 11.03 -3.47
CA ARG A 210 1.80 12.39 -4.01
C ARG A 210 1.30 12.49 -5.44
N ALA A 211 1.59 11.47 -6.26
CA ALA A 211 1.16 11.46 -7.65
C ALA A 211 -0.36 11.32 -7.81
N CYS A 212 -1.02 10.49 -6.98
CA CYS A 212 -2.39 10.05 -7.21
C CYS A 212 -3.43 10.60 -6.21
N CYS A 213 -3.01 11.40 -5.22
CA CYS A 213 -3.91 12.00 -4.24
C CYS A 213 -3.56 13.47 -4.01
N CYS A 214 -4.54 14.37 -4.09
CA CYS A 214 -4.35 15.79 -3.80
C CYS A 214 -4.04 16.02 -2.32
N GLU A 215 -3.42 17.15 -1.99
CA GLU A 215 -3.19 17.55 -0.61
C GLU A 215 -4.51 17.66 0.16
N GLY A 216 -4.52 17.20 1.43
CA GLY A 216 -5.73 17.09 2.25
C GLY A 216 -6.68 15.95 1.86
N GLY A 217 -6.43 15.25 0.74
CA GLY A 217 -7.23 14.11 0.30
C GLY A 217 -7.14 12.90 1.24
N LEU A 218 -8.09 11.97 1.12
CA LEU A 218 -8.14 10.75 1.92
C LEU A 218 -7.57 9.56 1.14
N VAL A 219 -6.52 8.97 1.68
CA VAL A 219 -5.91 7.71 1.22
C VAL A 219 -6.39 6.59 2.12
N ILE A 220 -6.87 5.50 1.55
CA ILE A 220 -7.17 4.29 2.32
C ILE A 220 -6.28 3.12 1.90
N ASP A 221 -5.93 2.28 2.89
CA ASP A 221 -5.23 1.01 2.70
C ASP A 221 -5.87 -0.07 3.57
N PRO A 222 -6.71 -0.94 2.98
CA PRO A 222 -7.42 -1.97 3.74
C PRO A 222 -6.61 -3.25 3.99
N CYS A 223 -5.34 -3.28 3.60
CA CYS A 223 -4.36 -4.34 3.87
C CYS A 223 -3.04 -3.69 4.34
N CYS A 224 -3.14 -2.74 5.31
CA CYS A 224 -2.08 -1.77 5.54
C CYS A 224 -0.78 -2.35 6.12
N GLY A 225 -0.79 -3.57 6.65
CA GLY A 225 0.38 -4.18 7.26
C GLY A 225 1.04 -3.25 8.27
N SER A 226 2.32 -2.95 8.06
CA SER A 226 3.07 -1.99 8.89
C SER A 226 2.69 -0.52 8.69
N GLY A 227 1.67 -0.20 7.92
CA GLY A 227 1.12 1.15 7.73
C GLY A 227 1.97 2.07 6.84
N THR A 228 2.82 1.56 5.97
CA THR A 228 3.71 2.41 5.15
C THR A 228 2.93 3.39 4.28
N THR A 229 1.82 2.97 3.68
CA THR A 229 0.93 3.83 2.88
C THR A 229 0.37 4.98 3.70
N LEU A 230 -0.06 4.69 4.94
CA LEU A 230 -0.64 5.68 5.82
C LEU A 230 0.39 6.69 6.32
N VAL A 231 1.59 6.20 6.66
CA VAL A 231 2.75 7.05 7.00
C VAL A 231 3.12 7.97 5.83
N ALA A 232 3.16 7.44 4.61
CA ALA A 232 3.41 8.24 3.41
C ALA A 232 2.32 9.31 3.21
N ALA A 233 1.05 8.96 3.39
CA ALA A 233 -0.06 9.89 3.27
C ALA A 233 0.05 11.05 4.27
N GLU A 234 0.22 10.77 5.55
CA GLU A 234 0.35 11.79 6.61
C GLU A 234 1.60 12.67 6.38
N SER A 235 2.75 12.07 6.07
CA SER A 235 3.98 12.83 5.78
C SER A 235 3.86 13.73 4.55
N ALA A 236 2.96 13.39 3.64
CA ALA A 236 2.69 14.15 2.43
C ALA A 236 1.54 15.16 2.59
N GLY A 237 1.00 15.38 3.78
CA GLY A 237 -0.14 16.28 4.01
C GLY A 237 -1.48 15.73 3.50
N ARG A 238 -1.61 14.40 3.39
CA ARG A 238 -2.86 13.69 3.09
C ARG A 238 -3.34 13.00 4.37
N ARG A 239 -4.61 12.62 4.40
CA ARG A 239 -5.17 11.85 5.52
C ARG A 239 -5.06 10.37 5.18
N GLY A 240 -4.50 9.57 6.09
CA GLY A 240 -4.40 8.12 5.94
C GLY A 240 -5.40 7.38 6.83
N ARG A 241 -6.13 6.41 6.30
CA ARG A 241 -6.94 5.45 7.07
C ARG A 241 -6.73 4.04 6.53
N GLY A 242 -6.64 3.07 7.43
CA GLY A 242 -6.44 1.69 7.01
C GLY A 242 -6.89 0.66 8.03
N CYS A 243 -6.83 -0.59 7.63
CA CYS A 243 -7.05 -1.72 8.51
C CYS A 243 -6.10 -2.87 8.18
N ASP A 244 -5.94 -3.74 9.14
CA ASP A 244 -5.34 -5.05 8.96
C ASP A 244 -6.04 -6.05 9.90
N GLN A 245 -6.09 -7.31 9.52
CA GLN A 245 -6.65 -8.37 10.38
C GLN A 245 -5.66 -8.81 11.47
N ASN A 246 -4.37 -8.52 11.26
CA ASN A 246 -3.32 -8.85 12.21
C ASN A 246 -3.16 -7.73 13.24
N PRO A 247 -3.44 -7.98 14.55
CA PRO A 247 -3.28 -6.95 15.59
C PRO A 247 -1.85 -6.44 15.71
N ASP A 248 -0.82 -7.26 15.47
CA ASP A 248 0.59 -6.81 15.49
C ASP A 248 0.85 -5.78 14.38
N ALA A 249 0.24 -5.96 13.20
CA ALA A 249 0.32 -5.00 12.10
C ALA A 249 -0.28 -3.66 12.50
N VAL A 250 -1.47 -3.70 13.11
CA VAL A 250 -2.19 -2.51 13.58
C VAL A 250 -1.38 -1.75 14.65
N GLU A 251 -0.78 -2.45 15.59
CA GLU A 251 0.09 -1.85 16.61
C GLU A 251 1.30 -1.14 15.97
N ILE A 252 2.02 -1.84 15.08
CA ILE A 252 3.17 -1.29 14.36
C ILE A 252 2.76 -0.05 13.56
N ALA A 253 1.66 -0.13 12.82
CA ALA A 253 1.18 0.97 11.99
C ALA A 253 0.75 2.18 12.84
N SER A 254 0.07 1.95 13.96
CA SER A 254 -0.35 3.00 14.90
C SER A 254 0.86 3.71 15.52
N CYS A 255 1.86 2.98 15.99
CA CYS A 255 3.09 3.56 16.53
C CYS A 255 3.83 4.41 15.47
N ARG A 256 3.91 3.95 14.22
CA ARG A 256 4.54 4.71 13.14
C ARG A 256 3.79 5.99 12.81
N LEU A 257 2.46 5.96 12.80
CA LEU A 257 1.64 7.15 12.55
C LEU A 257 1.76 8.17 13.68
N ALA A 258 1.73 7.74 14.96
CA ALA A 258 1.95 8.60 16.11
C ALA A 258 3.30 9.33 16.02
N ALA A 259 4.37 8.62 15.62
CA ALA A 259 5.68 9.21 15.44
C ALA A 259 5.71 10.31 14.35
N VAL A 260 5.00 10.12 13.24
CA VAL A 260 4.91 11.14 12.17
C VAL A 260 4.13 12.38 12.63
N ARG A 261 3.12 12.22 13.48
CA ARG A 261 2.32 13.31 14.01
C ARG A 261 2.95 14.06 15.18
N GLY A 262 4.06 13.56 15.73
CA GLY A 262 4.68 14.10 16.93
C GLY A 262 3.91 13.78 18.22
N GLU A 263 2.98 12.83 18.20
CA GLU A 263 2.15 12.44 19.34
C GLU A 263 2.88 11.55 20.36
N GLY A 264 4.18 11.27 20.15
CA GLY A 264 5.01 10.39 21.00
C GLY A 264 6.15 11.09 21.76
N ALA A 265 6.26 12.40 21.75
CA ALA A 265 7.37 13.16 22.36
C ALA A 265 6.98 13.89 23.67
N GLY A 266 6.05 13.32 24.43
CA GLY A 266 5.61 13.89 25.70
C GLY A 266 5.48 12.83 26.79
N GLU A 267 6.61 12.39 27.36
CA GLU A 267 6.80 12.05 28.78
C GLU A 267 8.27 11.70 29.06
#